data_9bff691846ab211c259d16640ae8c9ca
#
_entry.id   9bff691846ab211c259d16640ae8c9ca
#
_cell.length_a   1.000
_cell.length_b   1.000
_cell.length_c   1.000
_cell.angle_alpha   90.00
_cell.angle_beta   90.00
_cell.angle_gamma   90.00
#
_symmetry.space_group_name_H-M   'P 1'
#
loop_
_entity.id
_entity.type
_entity.pdbx_description
1 polymer ?
#
loop_
_entity_poly.entity_id
_entity_poly.type
_entity_poly.pdbx_seq_one_letter_code
_entity_poly.pdbx_strand_id
1 'polypeptide(L)'
;SAQLNQPAIQTFIEQFRKVADSYSGDRFLMGELHGDDPTLASETFTAPGRLHATYNFSLLEWGGLDVDGLKSAISAAIGRFNGSGRLSFAFSNHDVPRSATRQLAPLGLSEDDQEAMQLLLLKLEASLIGSTCVYQGEELALSDVQDIPISQMQDPWGIEFAPLFLGRDTCRTPMVWEKAKNNWSGFSEASKTWLPIAEKHIQRSGIDEAARSGSVYDQFSKFLAWRAQQPAMVHANSM
;
A
#
# COMPACT_ATOMS: atom_id res chain seq x y z
N SER A 1 -9.55 17.74 -16.10
CA SER A 1 -10.85 17.66 -15.41
C SER A 1 -11.12 18.95 -14.67
N ALA A 2 -12.37 19.43 -14.68
CA ALA A 2 -12.76 20.64 -13.94
C ALA A 2 -12.73 20.45 -12.42
N GLN A 3 -12.48 19.26 -11.94
CA GLN A 3 -12.47 18.91 -10.51
C GLN A 3 -11.09 18.56 -9.97
N LEU A 4 -10.13 18.19 -10.83
CA LEU A 4 -8.79 17.76 -10.41
C LEU A 4 -7.80 18.93 -10.47
N ASN A 5 -6.92 19.00 -9.49
CA ASN A 5 -5.77 19.90 -9.41
C ASN A 5 -6.12 21.41 -9.56
N GLN A 6 -7.31 21.81 -9.12
CA GLN A 6 -7.71 23.21 -9.14
C GLN A 6 -6.88 24.04 -8.17
N PRO A 7 -6.48 25.29 -8.53
CA PRO A 7 -5.69 26.16 -7.64
C PRO A 7 -6.34 26.38 -6.26
N ALA A 8 -7.65 26.42 -6.18
CA ALA A 8 -8.38 26.57 -4.92
C ALA A 8 -8.13 25.43 -3.92
N ILE A 9 -7.78 24.23 -4.41
CA ILE A 9 -7.45 23.07 -3.54
C ILE A 9 -6.19 23.38 -2.73
N GLN A 10 -5.22 24.07 -3.30
CA GLN A 10 -3.99 24.44 -2.60
C GLN A 10 -4.28 25.31 -1.38
N THR A 11 -5.11 26.32 -1.54
CA THR A 11 -5.56 27.20 -0.43
C THR A 11 -6.34 26.41 0.63
N PHE A 12 -7.19 25.48 0.21
CA PHE A 12 -7.90 24.60 1.13
C PHE A 12 -6.93 23.73 1.96
N ILE A 13 -5.94 23.13 1.33
CA ILE A 13 -4.93 22.30 2.00
C ILE A 13 -4.10 23.15 2.98
N GLU A 14 -3.75 24.37 2.63
CA GLU A 14 -3.05 25.29 3.53
C GLU A 14 -3.90 25.63 4.78
N GLN A 15 -5.19 25.83 4.61
CA GLN A 15 -6.10 26.03 5.74
C GLN A 15 -6.22 24.75 6.59
N PHE A 16 -6.36 23.61 5.95
CA PHE A 16 -6.41 22.31 6.63
C PHE A 16 -5.12 22.03 7.42
N ARG A 17 -3.97 22.34 6.84
CA ARG A 17 -2.68 22.26 7.53
C ARG A 17 -2.61 23.16 8.75
N LYS A 18 -3.05 24.41 8.67
CA LYS A 18 -3.11 25.34 9.82
C LYS A 18 -3.97 24.80 10.95
N VAL A 19 -5.09 24.15 10.62
CA VAL A 19 -5.95 23.52 11.63
C VAL A 19 -5.20 22.37 12.30
N ALA A 20 -4.56 21.50 11.55
CA ALA A 20 -3.77 20.39 12.11
C ALA A 20 -2.65 20.89 13.03
N ASP A 21 -1.92 21.91 12.60
CA ASP A 21 -0.81 22.50 13.35
C ASP A 21 -1.28 23.26 14.62
N SER A 22 -2.57 23.61 14.72
CA SER A 22 -3.13 24.26 15.92
C SER A 22 -3.32 23.33 17.10
N TYR A 23 -3.29 22.03 16.90
CA TYR A 23 -3.39 21.03 17.96
C TYR A 23 -2.02 20.74 18.57
N SER A 24 -2.00 20.45 19.86
CA SER A 24 -0.77 20.02 20.54
C SER A 24 -0.29 18.65 20.05
N GLY A 25 1.03 18.44 20.01
CA GLY A 25 1.68 17.23 19.54
C GLY A 25 1.77 17.15 18.02
N ASP A 26 2.52 16.17 17.54
CA ASP A 26 2.77 15.98 16.11
C ASP A 26 1.51 15.49 15.38
N ARG A 27 1.21 16.13 14.28
CA ARG A 27 0.14 15.73 13.36
C ARG A 27 0.73 15.55 11.98
N PHE A 28 0.44 14.43 11.37
CA PHE A 28 0.95 14.09 10.05
C PHE A 28 -0.20 14.04 9.04
N LEU A 29 -0.07 14.82 7.97
CA LEU A 29 -1.04 14.87 6.88
C LEU A 29 -0.42 14.23 5.65
N MET A 30 -1.05 13.17 5.16
CA MET A 30 -0.71 12.52 3.91
C MET A 30 -1.89 12.62 2.95
N GLY A 31 -1.64 12.98 1.70
CA GLY A 31 -2.65 13.06 0.66
C GLY A 31 -2.53 11.91 -0.34
N GLU A 32 -3.67 11.40 -0.75
CA GLU A 32 -3.79 10.56 -1.92
C GLU A 32 -4.12 11.46 -3.11
N LEU A 33 -3.17 11.55 -4.05
CA LEU A 33 -3.26 12.47 -5.18
C LEU A 33 -3.21 11.68 -6.49
N HIS A 34 -4.20 11.92 -7.32
CA HIS A 34 -4.23 11.42 -8.69
C HIS A 34 -4.02 12.58 -9.67
N GLY A 35 -3.23 12.36 -10.72
CA GLY A 35 -2.99 13.36 -11.76
C GLY A 35 -2.14 12.83 -12.90
N ASP A 36 -2.10 13.56 -13.99
CA ASP A 36 -1.34 13.19 -15.19
C ASP A 36 0.18 13.14 -14.95
N ASP A 37 0.67 13.88 -13.95
CA ASP A 37 2.03 13.83 -13.43
C ASP A 37 1.99 13.71 -11.90
N PRO A 38 2.11 12.48 -11.37
CA PRO A 38 2.08 12.24 -9.92
C PRO A 38 3.19 12.96 -9.15
N THR A 39 4.36 13.17 -9.77
CA THR A 39 5.48 13.83 -9.12
C THR A 39 5.25 15.33 -8.99
N LEU A 40 4.79 15.98 -10.06
CA LEU A 40 4.43 17.40 -10.03
C LEU A 40 3.26 17.66 -9.07
N ALA A 41 2.28 16.78 -9.04
CA ALA A 41 1.20 16.84 -8.05
C ALA A 41 1.77 16.75 -6.63
N SER A 42 2.67 15.80 -6.37
CA SER A 42 3.32 15.64 -5.07
C SER A 42 4.09 16.90 -4.65
N GLU A 43 4.89 17.49 -5.51
CA GLU A 43 5.60 18.76 -5.23
C GLU A 43 4.63 19.90 -4.88
N THR A 44 3.59 20.06 -5.69
CA THR A 44 2.60 21.12 -5.50
C THR A 44 1.90 21.01 -4.16
N PHE A 45 1.48 19.80 -3.79
CA PHE A 45 0.67 19.57 -2.59
C PHE A 45 1.49 19.36 -1.32
N THR A 46 2.80 19.16 -1.42
CA THR A 46 3.72 19.13 -0.28
C THR A 46 4.58 20.39 -0.13
N ALA A 47 4.30 21.45 -0.87
CA ALA A 47 4.94 22.74 -0.69
C ALA A 47 4.81 23.22 0.78
N PRO A 48 5.72 24.11 1.26
CA PRO A 48 5.68 24.59 2.64
C PRO A 48 4.29 25.04 3.08
N GLY A 49 3.84 24.58 4.24
CA GLY A 49 2.50 24.91 4.78
C GLY A 49 1.36 24.04 4.22
N ARG A 50 1.65 23.02 3.42
CA ARG A 50 0.68 22.06 2.88
C ARG A 50 0.86 20.69 3.52
N LEU A 51 0.58 19.60 2.76
CA LEU A 51 0.72 18.23 3.24
C LEU A 51 2.17 17.91 3.62
N HIS A 52 2.34 16.96 4.53
CA HIS A 52 3.66 16.47 4.91
C HIS A 52 4.18 15.42 3.92
N ALA A 53 3.28 14.63 3.34
CA ALA A 53 3.59 13.62 2.35
C ALA A 53 2.45 13.42 1.37
N THR A 54 2.77 12.80 0.25
CA THR A 54 1.79 12.34 -0.74
C THR A 54 2.05 10.90 -1.11
N TYR A 55 0.97 10.20 -1.39
CA TYR A 55 0.97 8.86 -1.91
C TYR A 55 1.44 8.88 -3.37
N ASN A 56 2.47 8.12 -3.70
CA ASN A 56 3.02 8.06 -5.05
C ASN A 56 2.51 6.83 -5.80
N PHE A 57 1.87 7.04 -6.93
CA PHE A 57 1.22 5.99 -7.71
C PHE A 57 2.17 5.22 -8.65
N SER A 58 3.44 5.62 -8.77
CA SER A 58 4.36 5.03 -9.76
C SER A 58 4.52 3.52 -9.62
N LEU A 59 4.57 2.99 -8.39
CA LEU A 59 4.66 1.54 -8.16
C LEU A 59 3.30 0.83 -8.20
N LEU A 60 2.22 1.54 -7.90
CA LEU A 60 0.85 1.03 -8.03
C LEU A 60 0.48 0.82 -9.49
N GLU A 61 0.92 1.70 -10.37
CA GLU A 61 0.66 1.63 -11.82
C GLU A 61 1.64 0.71 -12.56
N TRP A 62 2.75 0.34 -11.92
CA TRP A 62 3.72 -0.59 -12.50
C TRP A 62 3.11 -1.98 -12.70
N GLY A 63 2.94 -2.38 -13.96
CA GLY A 63 2.11 -3.52 -14.35
C GLY A 63 2.82 -4.88 -14.45
N GLY A 64 4.13 -4.97 -14.19
CA GLY A 64 4.85 -6.22 -14.37
C GLY A 64 6.18 -6.27 -13.63
N LEU A 65 6.84 -7.45 -13.63
CA LEU A 65 8.18 -7.63 -13.07
C LEU A 65 9.25 -7.37 -14.16
N ASP A 66 9.22 -6.18 -14.72
CA ASP A 66 10.26 -5.73 -15.63
C ASP A 66 11.15 -4.73 -14.89
N VAL A 67 12.45 -5.03 -14.85
CA VAL A 67 13.44 -4.27 -14.08
C VAL A 67 13.63 -2.87 -14.64
N ASP A 68 13.55 -2.69 -15.94
CA ASP A 68 13.78 -1.40 -16.58
C ASP A 68 12.57 -0.48 -16.38
N GLY A 69 11.35 -1.02 -16.44
CA GLY A 69 10.12 -0.30 -16.09
C GLY A 69 10.13 0.13 -14.62
N LEU A 70 10.54 -0.77 -13.71
CA LEU A 70 10.68 -0.45 -12.29
C LEU A 70 11.69 0.66 -12.03
N LYS A 71 12.89 0.55 -12.62
CA LYS A 71 13.91 1.62 -12.54
C LYS A 71 13.38 2.95 -13.08
N SER A 72 12.67 2.91 -14.22
CA SER A 72 12.09 4.09 -14.84
C SER A 72 11.04 4.75 -13.93
N ALA A 73 10.14 3.96 -13.34
CA ALA A 73 9.12 4.44 -12.43
C ALA A 73 9.74 5.10 -11.18
N ILE A 74 10.70 4.43 -10.55
CA ILE A 74 11.41 4.94 -9.37
C ILE A 74 12.21 6.19 -9.71
N SER A 75 12.98 6.17 -10.80
CA SER A 75 13.82 7.30 -11.21
C SER A 75 12.99 8.52 -11.60
N ALA A 76 11.85 8.31 -12.25
CA ALA A 76 10.92 9.40 -12.59
C ALA A 76 10.33 10.04 -11.34
N ALA A 77 9.96 9.23 -10.34
CA ALA A 77 9.41 9.72 -9.08
C ALA A 77 10.47 10.46 -8.25
N ILE A 78 11.65 9.88 -8.08
CA ILE A 78 12.71 10.45 -7.21
C ILE A 78 13.45 11.60 -7.92
N GLY A 79 13.83 11.40 -9.18
CA GLY A 79 14.68 12.36 -9.90
C GLY A 79 14.02 13.69 -10.24
N ARG A 80 12.69 13.73 -10.24
CA ARG A 80 11.91 14.96 -10.47
C ARG A 80 11.46 15.62 -9.17
N PHE A 81 11.42 14.87 -8.08
CA PHE A 81 10.86 15.39 -6.84
C PHE A 81 11.82 16.40 -6.18
N ASN A 82 11.42 17.64 -6.20
CA ASN A 82 12.10 18.77 -5.54
C ASN A 82 11.21 19.41 -4.46
N GLY A 83 10.26 18.66 -3.93
CA GLY A 83 9.30 19.14 -2.93
C GLY A 83 9.90 19.19 -1.52
N SER A 84 9.27 19.95 -0.65
CA SER A 84 9.62 20.04 0.78
C SER A 84 9.01 18.91 1.62
N GLY A 85 8.08 18.15 1.06
CA GLY A 85 7.45 17.01 1.73
C GLY A 85 8.13 15.68 1.44
N ARG A 86 7.40 14.59 1.67
CA ARG A 86 7.88 13.23 1.44
C ARG A 86 7.00 12.50 0.41
N LEU A 87 7.63 11.73 -0.46
CA LEU A 87 6.93 10.72 -1.25
C LEU A 87 6.62 9.52 -0.35
N SER A 88 5.46 8.91 -0.53
CA SER A 88 5.10 7.64 0.09
C SER A 88 4.87 6.61 -1.00
N PHE A 89 5.73 5.61 -1.08
CA PHE A 89 5.62 4.55 -2.05
C PHE A 89 4.76 3.41 -1.53
N ALA A 90 4.07 2.73 -2.45
CA ALA A 90 3.33 1.50 -2.18
C ALA A 90 3.22 0.66 -3.44
N PHE A 91 3.32 -0.67 -3.31
CA PHE A 91 3.01 -1.59 -4.40
C PHE A 91 1.52 -1.91 -4.51
N SER A 92 0.79 -1.79 -3.41
CA SER A 92 -0.64 -2.11 -3.34
C SER A 92 -1.38 -1.14 -2.46
N ASN A 93 -2.68 -1.05 -2.65
CA ASN A 93 -3.59 -0.32 -1.77
C ASN A 93 -5.01 -0.91 -1.83
N HIS A 94 -5.97 -0.20 -1.26
CA HIS A 94 -7.38 -0.60 -1.26
C HIS A 94 -8.09 -0.48 -2.62
N ASP A 95 -7.45 0.09 -3.62
CA ASP A 95 -7.97 0.27 -4.98
C ASP A 95 -7.23 -0.56 -6.03
N VAL A 96 -6.07 -1.11 -5.67
CA VAL A 96 -5.21 -1.88 -6.57
C VAL A 96 -4.91 -3.25 -5.97
N PRO A 97 -5.00 -4.35 -6.74
CA PRO A 97 -4.70 -5.69 -6.25
C PRO A 97 -3.32 -5.79 -5.62
N ARG A 98 -3.21 -6.62 -4.58
CA ARG A 98 -1.92 -6.87 -3.91
C ARG A 98 -0.85 -7.30 -4.90
N SER A 99 0.40 -6.93 -4.62
CA SER A 99 1.56 -7.31 -5.42
C SER A 99 1.67 -8.82 -5.63
N ALA A 100 1.35 -9.62 -4.62
CA ALA A 100 1.28 -11.07 -4.72
C ALA A 100 0.30 -11.57 -5.81
N THR A 101 -0.82 -10.88 -6.00
CA THR A 101 -1.79 -11.21 -7.06
C THR A 101 -1.40 -10.61 -8.40
N ARG A 102 -1.08 -9.33 -8.43
CA ARG A 102 -0.91 -8.57 -9.68
C ARG A 102 0.42 -8.88 -10.36
N GLN A 103 1.47 -9.01 -9.61
CA GLN A 103 2.83 -9.14 -10.13
C GLN A 103 3.36 -10.58 -10.02
N LEU A 104 3.08 -11.28 -8.92
CA LEU A 104 3.71 -12.59 -8.68
C LEU A 104 2.87 -13.76 -9.19
N ALA A 105 1.54 -13.74 -9.04
CA ALA A 105 0.70 -14.86 -9.48
C ALA A 105 0.85 -15.21 -10.98
N PRO A 106 0.98 -14.23 -11.91
CA PRO A 106 1.17 -14.56 -13.33
C PRO A 106 2.47 -15.31 -13.65
N LEU A 107 3.44 -15.33 -12.74
CA LEU A 107 4.72 -16.02 -12.95
C LEU A 107 4.65 -17.52 -12.68
N GLY A 108 3.59 -18.01 -12.05
CA GLY A 108 3.44 -19.43 -11.72
C GLY A 108 4.53 -19.94 -10.77
N LEU A 109 5.05 -19.11 -9.89
CA LEU A 109 6.11 -19.44 -8.93
C LEU A 109 5.64 -20.46 -7.89
N SER A 110 6.58 -21.20 -7.32
CA SER A 110 6.33 -21.98 -6.09
C SER A 110 5.93 -21.04 -4.94
N GLU A 111 5.33 -21.59 -3.89
CA GLU A 111 4.92 -20.79 -2.73
C GLU A 111 6.14 -20.12 -2.05
N ASP A 112 7.24 -20.85 -1.89
CA ASP A 112 8.49 -20.33 -1.32
C ASP A 112 9.08 -19.19 -2.18
N ASP A 113 9.06 -19.33 -3.50
CA ASP A 113 9.54 -18.29 -4.41
C ASP A 113 8.62 -17.05 -4.39
N GLN A 114 7.31 -17.24 -4.24
CA GLN A 114 6.37 -16.13 -4.07
C GLN A 114 6.64 -15.37 -2.77
N GLU A 115 6.89 -16.05 -1.65
CA GLU A 115 7.29 -15.41 -0.40
C GLU A 115 8.60 -14.64 -0.53
N ALA A 116 9.62 -15.27 -1.16
CA ALA A 116 10.90 -14.62 -1.38
C ALA A 116 10.78 -13.36 -2.24
N MET A 117 10.00 -13.42 -3.30
CA MET A 117 9.74 -12.26 -4.17
C MET A 117 8.92 -11.18 -3.47
N GLN A 118 7.89 -11.54 -2.70
CA GLN A 118 7.13 -10.57 -1.90
C GLN A 118 8.04 -9.84 -0.91
N LEU A 119 8.90 -10.59 -0.22
CA LEU A 119 9.89 -10.02 0.69
C LEU A 119 10.87 -9.06 -0.03
N LEU A 120 11.29 -9.43 -1.25
CA LEU A 120 12.15 -8.56 -2.08
C LEU A 120 11.44 -7.26 -2.42
N LEU A 121 10.18 -7.30 -2.86
CA LEU A 121 9.39 -6.10 -3.17
C LEU A 121 9.22 -5.20 -1.94
N LEU A 122 8.87 -5.76 -0.79
CA LEU A 122 8.75 -5.02 0.47
C LEU A 122 10.06 -4.36 0.90
N LYS A 123 11.18 -5.08 0.79
CA LYS A 123 12.51 -4.53 1.10
C LYS A 123 12.91 -3.43 0.11
N LEU A 124 12.61 -3.62 -1.18
CA LEU A 124 12.85 -2.61 -2.20
C LEU A 124 12.08 -1.32 -1.87
N GLU A 125 10.77 -1.43 -1.65
CA GLU A 125 9.93 -0.29 -1.29
C GLU A 125 10.44 0.43 -0.05
N ALA A 126 10.74 -0.32 1.01
CA ALA A 126 11.28 0.25 2.24
C ALA A 126 12.72 0.77 2.10
N SER A 127 13.42 0.50 1.01
CA SER A 127 14.74 1.06 0.73
C SER A 127 14.68 2.38 -0.04
N LEU A 128 13.52 2.73 -0.58
CA LEU A 128 13.36 3.98 -1.32
C LEU A 128 13.40 5.19 -0.39
N ILE A 129 13.77 6.33 -0.97
CA ILE A 129 13.70 7.61 -0.28
C ILE A 129 12.24 7.98 0.03
N GLY A 130 11.98 8.47 1.24
CA GLY A 130 10.64 8.86 1.65
C GLY A 130 10.00 7.88 2.65
N SER A 131 8.72 7.66 2.50
CA SER A 131 7.94 6.79 3.37
C SER A 131 7.48 5.53 2.63
N THR A 132 7.37 4.44 3.35
CA THR A 132 6.82 3.17 2.86
C THR A 132 5.37 3.04 3.34
N CYS A 133 4.46 2.64 2.47
CA CYS A 133 3.07 2.41 2.81
C CYS A 133 2.68 0.96 2.47
N VAL A 134 3.02 0.04 3.35
CA VAL A 134 2.70 -1.38 3.20
C VAL A 134 1.19 -1.58 3.32
N TYR A 135 0.60 -2.20 2.31
CA TYR A 135 -0.82 -2.53 2.36
C TYR A 135 -1.06 -3.80 3.17
N GLN A 136 -2.16 -3.80 3.94
CA GLN A 136 -2.51 -4.93 4.83
C GLN A 136 -2.43 -6.29 4.12
N GLY A 137 -1.70 -7.23 4.69
CA GLY A 137 -1.51 -8.59 4.19
C GLY A 137 -0.31 -8.76 3.26
N GLU A 138 0.34 -7.70 2.79
CA GLU A 138 1.59 -7.83 2.04
C GLU A 138 2.71 -8.36 2.93
N GLU A 139 2.74 -7.95 4.19
CA GLU A 139 3.67 -8.44 5.22
C GLU A 139 3.49 -9.93 5.53
N LEU A 140 2.35 -10.51 5.15
CA LEU A 140 2.04 -11.94 5.27
C LEU A 140 2.10 -12.66 3.92
N ALA A 141 2.51 -11.98 2.85
CA ALA A 141 2.46 -12.44 1.46
C ALA A 141 1.05 -12.91 1.02
N LEU A 142 -0.01 -12.25 1.49
CA LEU A 142 -1.37 -12.58 1.08
C LEU A 142 -1.63 -12.16 -0.37
N SER A 143 -2.21 -13.06 -1.14
CA SER A 143 -2.82 -12.75 -2.43
C SER A 143 -4.27 -12.30 -2.25
N ASP A 144 -4.87 -11.71 -3.29
CA ASP A 144 -6.28 -11.33 -3.27
C ASP A 144 -7.22 -12.55 -3.32
N VAL A 145 -8.45 -12.33 -2.89
CA VAL A 145 -9.52 -13.33 -2.91
C VAL A 145 -10.31 -13.19 -4.21
N GLN A 146 -10.16 -14.14 -5.13
CA GLN A 146 -10.76 -14.08 -6.46
C GLN A 146 -12.16 -14.75 -6.56
N ASP A 147 -12.57 -15.48 -5.54
CA ASP A 147 -13.77 -16.32 -5.52
C ASP A 147 -14.90 -15.76 -4.63
N ILE A 148 -14.96 -14.44 -4.50
CA ILE A 148 -16.03 -13.78 -3.75
C ILE A 148 -17.35 -13.95 -4.54
N PRO A 149 -18.39 -14.57 -3.96
CA PRO A 149 -19.69 -14.63 -4.60
C PRO A 149 -20.26 -13.24 -4.88
N ILE A 150 -20.85 -13.02 -6.06
CA ILE A 150 -21.43 -11.72 -6.43
C ILE A 150 -22.42 -11.22 -5.36
N SER A 151 -23.19 -12.13 -4.76
CA SER A 151 -24.15 -11.81 -3.69
C SER A 151 -23.49 -11.29 -2.39
N GLN A 152 -22.18 -11.43 -2.25
CA GLN A 152 -21.41 -10.97 -1.09
C GLN A 152 -20.49 -9.77 -1.42
N MET A 153 -20.45 -9.37 -2.68
CA MET A 153 -19.70 -8.18 -3.10
C MET A 153 -20.31 -6.91 -2.54
N GLN A 154 -19.47 -5.93 -2.25
CA GLN A 154 -19.85 -4.61 -1.73
C GLN A 154 -19.43 -3.48 -2.68
N ASP A 155 -18.38 -3.69 -3.48
CA ASP A 155 -17.94 -2.71 -4.46
C ASP A 155 -18.92 -2.62 -5.64
N PRO A 156 -19.55 -1.46 -5.89
CA PRO A 156 -20.48 -1.28 -7.00
C PRO A 156 -19.88 -1.68 -8.36
N TRP A 157 -18.61 -1.46 -8.57
CA TRP A 157 -17.93 -1.85 -9.82
C TRP A 157 -17.85 -3.37 -9.97
N GLY A 158 -17.52 -4.08 -8.88
CA GLY A 158 -17.53 -5.54 -8.91
C GLY A 158 -18.89 -6.11 -9.18
N ILE A 159 -19.93 -5.55 -8.56
CA ILE A 159 -21.32 -5.98 -8.76
C ILE A 159 -21.78 -5.76 -10.21
N GLU A 160 -21.47 -4.60 -10.79
CA GLU A 160 -21.91 -4.21 -12.14
C GLU A 160 -21.15 -4.97 -13.24
N PHE A 161 -19.84 -5.20 -13.07
CA PHE A 161 -18.98 -5.71 -14.15
C PHE A 161 -18.54 -7.17 -13.98
N ALA A 162 -18.92 -7.85 -12.90
CA ALA A 162 -18.61 -9.28 -12.74
C ALA A 162 -19.24 -10.12 -13.87
N PRO A 163 -18.57 -11.18 -14.35
CA PRO A 163 -17.28 -11.70 -13.90
C PRO A 163 -16.06 -11.06 -14.61
N LEU A 164 -16.25 -10.09 -15.50
CA LEU A 164 -15.17 -9.49 -16.29
C LEU A 164 -14.23 -8.66 -15.43
N PHE A 165 -14.77 -8.02 -14.41
CA PHE A 165 -14.01 -7.26 -13.41
C PHE A 165 -14.67 -7.45 -12.04
N LEU A 166 -13.90 -7.96 -11.08
CA LEU A 166 -14.42 -8.28 -9.74
C LEU A 166 -14.39 -7.09 -8.78
N GLY A 167 -14.08 -5.90 -9.29
CA GLY A 167 -13.96 -4.72 -8.45
C GLY A 167 -12.78 -4.79 -7.49
N ARG A 168 -12.88 -4.02 -6.42
CA ARG A 168 -11.83 -3.86 -5.41
C ARG A 168 -12.01 -4.73 -4.17
N ASP A 169 -13.13 -5.43 -4.04
CA ASP A 169 -13.42 -6.29 -2.89
C ASP A 169 -12.37 -7.39 -2.70
N THR A 170 -11.77 -7.85 -3.80
CA THR A 170 -10.76 -8.89 -3.80
C THR A 170 -9.57 -8.58 -2.89
N CYS A 171 -9.16 -7.31 -2.82
CA CYS A 171 -8.07 -6.85 -1.96
C CYS A 171 -8.54 -6.26 -0.61
N ARG A 172 -9.86 -6.15 -0.38
CA ARG A 172 -10.45 -5.52 0.81
C ARG A 172 -11.03 -6.48 1.82
N THR A 173 -10.77 -7.78 1.68
CA THR A 173 -11.24 -8.79 2.62
C THR A 173 -10.65 -8.57 4.01
N PRO A 174 -11.37 -8.99 5.08
CA PRO A 174 -10.89 -8.81 6.45
C PRO A 174 -9.52 -9.42 6.66
N MET A 175 -8.70 -8.73 7.45
CA MET A 175 -7.39 -9.24 7.88
C MET A 175 -7.57 -10.42 8.83
N VAL A 176 -6.76 -11.46 8.65
CA VAL A 176 -6.76 -12.65 9.50
C VAL A 176 -5.66 -12.51 10.54
N TRP A 177 -6.06 -12.43 11.81
CA TRP A 177 -5.14 -12.28 12.93
C TRP A 177 -4.75 -13.60 13.56
N GLU A 178 -5.69 -14.57 13.61
CA GLU A 178 -5.50 -15.89 14.21
C GLU A 178 -6.20 -16.99 13.40
N LYS A 179 -5.78 -18.26 13.53
CA LYS A 179 -6.40 -19.38 12.84
C LYS A 179 -7.76 -19.79 13.39
N ALA A 180 -8.15 -19.29 14.55
CA ALA A 180 -9.44 -19.59 15.13
C ALA A 180 -10.58 -19.08 14.23
N LYS A 181 -11.57 -19.94 13.94
CA LYS A 181 -12.72 -19.56 13.09
C LYS A 181 -13.83 -18.83 13.83
N ASN A 182 -13.81 -18.82 15.15
CA ASN A 182 -14.63 -17.95 15.97
C ASN A 182 -14.16 -16.50 15.82
N ASN A 183 -15.01 -15.56 16.14
CA ASN A 183 -14.74 -14.12 16.02
C ASN A 183 -14.08 -13.69 14.68
N TRP A 184 -14.41 -14.39 13.59
CA TRP A 184 -13.92 -14.10 12.24
C TRP A 184 -12.38 -14.04 12.20
N SER A 185 -11.73 -15.07 12.75
CA SER A 185 -10.26 -15.18 12.79
C SER A 185 -9.59 -13.98 13.49
N GLY A 186 -10.16 -13.55 14.60
CA GLY A 186 -9.66 -12.42 15.39
C GLY A 186 -9.98 -11.04 14.82
N PHE A 187 -10.76 -10.97 13.73
CA PHE A 187 -11.08 -9.71 13.10
C PHE A 187 -12.23 -8.95 13.78
N SER A 188 -13.31 -9.67 14.17
CA SER A 188 -14.53 -9.05 14.69
C SER A 188 -15.35 -10.00 15.53
N GLU A 189 -16.05 -9.47 16.54
CA GLU A 189 -17.09 -10.20 17.31
C GLU A 189 -18.49 -10.00 16.73
N ALA A 190 -18.64 -9.31 15.61
CA ALA A 190 -19.93 -9.12 14.94
C ALA A 190 -20.49 -10.45 14.41
N SER A 191 -21.79 -10.51 14.17
CA SER A 191 -22.46 -11.70 13.60
C SER A 191 -22.04 -12.02 12.16
N LYS A 192 -21.49 -11.05 11.44
CA LYS A 192 -20.94 -11.19 10.09
C LYS A 192 -19.86 -10.15 9.81
N THR A 193 -18.97 -10.45 8.89
CA THR A 193 -18.04 -9.49 8.30
C THR A 193 -18.65 -8.84 7.05
N TRP A 194 -18.12 -7.71 6.64
CA TRP A 194 -18.60 -7.00 5.44
C TRP A 194 -18.25 -7.73 4.13
N LEU A 195 -17.13 -8.45 4.11
CA LEU A 195 -16.69 -9.35 3.04
C LEU A 195 -16.28 -10.70 3.65
N PRO A 196 -16.33 -11.80 2.89
CA PRO A 196 -15.91 -13.10 3.39
C PRO A 196 -14.42 -13.15 3.72
N ILE A 197 -14.07 -14.04 4.66
CA ILE A 197 -12.69 -14.39 4.95
C ILE A 197 -12.30 -15.61 4.13
N ALA A 198 -11.22 -15.52 3.36
CA ALA A 198 -10.75 -16.64 2.57
C ALA A 198 -10.02 -17.69 3.41
N GLU A 199 -10.34 -18.97 3.22
CA GLU A 199 -9.69 -20.09 3.92
C GLU A 199 -8.17 -20.07 3.75
N LYS A 200 -7.67 -19.73 2.56
CA LYS A 200 -6.22 -19.62 2.28
C LYS A 200 -5.54 -18.55 3.14
N HIS A 201 -6.24 -17.48 3.53
CA HIS A 201 -5.70 -16.44 4.40
C HIS A 201 -5.63 -16.91 5.85
N ILE A 202 -6.54 -17.80 6.29
CA ILE A 202 -6.54 -18.33 7.66
C ILE A 202 -5.25 -19.12 7.94
N GLN A 203 -4.69 -19.77 6.92
CA GLN A 203 -3.42 -20.51 7.06
C GLN A 203 -2.21 -19.59 7.26
N ARG A 204 -2.34 -18.31 6.92
CA ARG A 204 -1.31 -17.27 7.03
C ARG A 204 -1.75 -16.17 8.00
N SER A 205 -2.21 -16.57 9.17
CA SER A 205 -2.65 -15.61 10.17
C SER A 205 -1.50 -14.75 10.71
N GLY A 206 -1.81 -13.52 11.10
CA GLY A 206 -0.80 -12.60 11.62
C GLY A 206 0.00 -13.15 12.80
N ILE A 207 -0.67 -13.84 13.75
CA ILE A 207 -0.01 -14.45 14.90
C ILE A 207 0.93 -15.58 14.48
N ASP A 208 0.50 -16.46 13.56
CA ASP A 208 1.33 -17.58 13.11
C ASP A 208 2.53 -17.10 12.31
N GLU A 209 2.34 -16.16 11.39
CA GLU A 209 3.43 -15.60 10.61
C GLU A 209 4.42 -14.83 11.48
N ALA A 210 3.97 -14.12 12.50
CA ALA A 210 4.85 -13.47 13.47
C ALA A 210 5.68 -14.47 14.29
N ALA A 211 5.12 -15.65 14.58
CA ALA A 211 5.80 -16.71 15.31
C ALA A 211 6.71 -17.60 14.43
N ARG A 212 6.47 -17.62 13.11
CA ARG A 212 7.23 -18.44 12.15
C ARG A 212 8.55 -17.76 11.80
N SER A 213 9.65 -18.32 12.32
CA SER A 213 11.00 -17.84 11.95
C SER A 213 11.24 -17.99 10.45
N GLY A 214 11.74 -16.94 9.84
CA GLY A 214 11.96 -16.89 8.39
C GLY A 214 10.74 -16.57 7.55
N SER A 215 9.57 -16.31 8.14
CA SER A 215 8.41 -15.81 7.41
C SER A 215 8.70 -14.45 6.76
N VAL A 216 7.85 -14.02 5.82
CA VAL A 216 7.93 -12.68 5.24
C VAL A 216 7.83 -11.62 6.35
N TYR A 217 6.89 -11.80 7.28
CA TYR A 217 6.72 -10.92 8.44
C TYR A 217 7.99 -10.81 9.30
N ASP A 218 8.54 -11.96 9.71
CA ASP A 218 9.76 -12.02 10.55
C ASP A 218 10.95 -11.34 9.87
N GLN A 219 11.19 -11.68 8.60
CA GLN A 219 12.32 -11.12 7.85
C GLN A 219 12.14 -9.63 7.54
N PHE A 220 10.92 -9.20 7.22
CA PHE A 220 10.64 -7.79 6.93
C PHE A 220 10.70 -6.94 8.22
N SER A 221 10.19 -7.45 9.34
CA SER A 221 10.32 -6.79 10.64
C SER A 221 11.79 -6.55 11.03
N LYS A 222 12.64 -7.57 10.85
CA LYS A 222 14.10 -7.44 11.06
C LYS A 222 14.73 -6.43 10.13
N PHE A 223 14.31 -6.41 8.86
CA PHE A 223 14.79 -5.43 7.90
C PHE A 223 14.39 -3.99 8.29
N LEU A 224 13.16 -3.77 8.72
CA LEU A 224 12.71 -2.45 9.17
C LEU A 224 13.45 -1.99 10.44
N ALA A 225 13.71 -2.89 11.39
CA ALA A 225 14.51 -2.60 12.56
C ALA A 225 15.96 -2.22 12.20
N TRP A 226 16.56 -2.93 11.25
CA TRP A 226 17.87 -2.59 10.71
C TRP A 226 17.84 -1.24 9.95
N ARG A 227 16.83 -1.02 9.08
CA ARG A 227 16.67 0.24 8.33
C ARG A 227 16.59 1.45 9.25
N ALA A 228 15.86 1.34 10.37
CA ALA A 228 15.74 2.43 11.35
C ALA A 228 17.08 2.87 11.95
N GLN A 229 18.11 2.03 11.89
CA GLN A 229 19.45 2.30 12.37
C GLN A 229 20.38 2.83 11.27
N GLN A 230 19.91 2.98 10.03
CA GLN A 230 20.69 3.46 8.89
C GLN A 230 20.39 4.94 8.62
N PRO A 231 21.26 5.89 9.04
CA PRO A 231 21.01 7.32 8.84
C PRO A 231 20.75 7.70 7.38
N ALA A 232 21.47 7.06 6.45
CA ALA A 232 21.29 7.30 5.02
C ALA A 232 19.89 6.93 4.50
N MET A 233 19.22 5.95 5.11
CA MET A 233 17.86 5.53 4.74
C MET A 233 16.77 6.34 5.47
N VAL A 234 17.08 6.84 6.66
CA VAL A 234 16.12 7.57 7.50
C VAL A 234 16.10 9.06 7.17
N HIS A 235 17.26 9.63 6.86
CA HIS A 235 17.45 11.07 6.71
C HIS A 235 17.79 11.51 5.28
N ALA A 236 17.88 10.60 4.31
CA ALA A 236 18.13 10.97 2.93
C ALA A 236 16.97 11.83 2.40
N ASN A 237 17.23 13.11 2.19
CA ASN A 237 16.30 14.05 1.58
C ASN A 237 16.64 14.30 0.10
N SER A 238 17.77 13.77 -0.38
CA SER A 238 18.20 13.81 -1.78
C SER A 238 19.25 12.71 -2.02
N MET A 239 19.21 12.09 -3.18
CA MET A 239 20.38 11.39 -3.70
C MET A 239 21.17 12.34 -4.59
#